data_e1f1dd64962efbb42402cb57026846f5
#
_entry.id   e1f1dd64962efbb42402cb57026846f5
#
_cell.length_a   1.000
_cell.length_b   1.000
_cell.length_c   1.000
_cell.angle_alpha   90.00
_cell.angle_beta   90.00
_cell.angle_gamma   90.00
#
_symmetry.space_group_name_H-M   'P 1'
#
loop_
_entity.id
_entity.type
_entity.pdbx_description
1 polymer ?
#
loop_
_entity_poly.entity_id
_entity_poly.type
_entity_poly.pdbx_seq_one_letter_code
_entity_poly.pdbx_strand_id
1 'polypeptide(L)'
;MTDGGVQVERVGDAPIITPASHPSIGTNIQGPSVIRAPAWLPDPLGRYLCYFADHKGSFIRLAYADAIEGPWTIHEPGSLHLADSGFLVEDLAIDAETLERITSRYRAALGDQLPVSLLDDLVTAHIASPDVHVDDDRREIVMYLHGLEALGDQRTRVAVSTDGIHFRATPETHGPSYFRCFRHDGWWYALAMPGRFFRSRDGRTGFEEGLTLFGPDMRHSAVRVVEGATGAELEVFWTRVGDAPERILRSRVSIAGPWERWCEIGEPVEVLCGAAPQSMVRLTSWPYEVELVAQRAA
;
A
#
# COMPACT_ATOMS: atom_id res chain seq x y z
N MET A 1 29.46 15.27 3.00
CA MET A 1 28.20 15.73 2.40
C MET A 1 27.10 15.24 3.32
N THR A 2 26.45 16.16 4.02
CA THR A 2 25.36 15.82 4.94
C THR A 2 24.22 15.26 4.10
N ASP A 3 23.92 14.00 4.30
CA ASP A 3 22.71 13.36 3.79
C ASP A 3 21.53 14.22 4.28
N GLY A 4 20.79 14.83 3.35
CA GLY A 4 19.69 15.72 3.69
C GLY A 4 18.64 14.92 4.48
N GLY A 5 18.75 14.96 5.80
CA GLY A 5 17.94 14.19 6.71
C GLY A 5 16.46 14.45 6.45
N VAL A 6 15.69 13.40 6.26
CA VAL A 6 14.22 13.49 6.25
C VAL A 6 13.80 13.99 7.64
N GLN A 7 13.12 15.12 7.68
CA GLN A 7 12.51 15.60 8.89
C GLN A 7 11.11 15.00 8.99
N VAL A 8 10.82 14.32 10.09
CA VAL A 8 9.53 13.71 10.38
C VAL A 8 8.81 14.57 11.39
N GLU A 9 7.62 15.02 11.03
CA GLU A 9 6.73 15.78 11.92
C GLU A 9 5.41 15.05 12.06
N ARG A 10 4.92 14.92 13.29
CA ARG A 10 3.59 14.36 13.54
C ARG A 10 2.55 15.46 13.37
N VAL A 11 1.51 15.18 12.60
CA VAL A 11 0.36 16.07 12.46
C VAL A 11 -0.65 15.73 13.54
N GLY A 12 -0.72 16.59 14.56
CA GLY A 12 -1.57 16.36 15.74
C GLY A 12 -1.01 15.30 16.72
N ASP A 13 -1.75 15.12 17.82
CA ASP A 13 -1.35 14.26 18.94
C ASP A 13 -2.03 12.88 18.90
N ALA A 14 -2.93 12.65 17.94
CA ALA A 14 -3.73 11.43 17.83
C ALA A 14 -3.89 10.99 16.37
N PRO A 15 -4.22 9.70 16.12
CA PRO A 15 -4.60 9.24 14.80
C PRO A 15 -5.80 10.00 14.24
N ILE A 16 -5.75 10.36 12.97
CA ILE A 16 -6.84 11.11 12.30
C ILE A 16 -8.09 10.26 12.04
N ILE A 17 -7.92 8.95 11.86
CA ILE A 17 -8.99 7.95 11.74
C ILE A 17 -8.65 6.79 12.68
N THR A 18 -9.62 6.38 13.48
CA THR A 18 -9.49 5.26 14.42
C THR A 18 -10.69 4.32 14.26
N PRO A 19 -10.64 3.09 14.75
CA PRO A 19 -11.80 2.21 14.76
C PRO A 19 -13.04 2.83 15.44
N ALA A 20 -12.85 3.77 16.35
CA ALA A 20 -13.94 4.51 16.99
C ALA A 20 -14.53 5.64 16.14
N SER A 21 -13.91 5.99 15.02
CA SER A 21 -14.40 7.07 14.15
C SER A 21 -15.75 6.73 13.51
N HIS A 22 -16.00 5.46 13.20
CA HIS A 22 -17.30 5.00 12.69
C HIS A 22 -17.45 3.47 12.83
N PRO A 23 -18.64 2.94 13.19
CA PRO A 23 -18.82 1.51 13.37
C PRO A 23 -18.66 0.66 12.10
N SER A 24 -18.82 1.25 10.91
CA SER A 24 -18.72 0.51 9.62
C SER A 24 -17.29 0.19 9.21
N ILE A 25 -16.26 0.84 9.78
CA ILE A 25 -14.89 0.75 9.24
C ILE A 25 -14.08 -0.43 9.77
N GLY A 26 -14.59 -1.15 10.78
CA GLY A 26 -13.91 -2.30 11.37
C GLY A 26 -12.98 -1.91 12.50
N THR A 27 -12.25 -2.90 13.02
CA THR A 27 -11.40 -2.76 14.22
C THR A 27 -9.91 -2.81 13.95
N ASN A 28 -9.50 -3.33 12.80
CA ASN A 28 -8.10 -3.44 12.39
C ASN A 28 -7.89 -2.70 11.05
N ILE A 29 -8.12 -1.38 11.05
CA ILE A 29 -7.99 -0.53 9.86
C ILE A 29 -6.52 -0.38 9.46
N GLN A 30 -6.27 -0.44 8.15
CA GLN A 30 -4.92 -0.43 7.59
C GLN A 30 -4.84 0.06 6.14
N GLY A 31 -3.60 0.25 5.63
CA GLY A 31 -3.27 0.46 4.22
C GLY A 31 -3.87 1.74 3.63
N PRO A 32 -3.81 2.90 4.32
CA PRO A 32 -4.39 4.10 3.77
C PRO A 32 -3.61 4.60 2.56
N SER A 33 -4.36 5.11 1.59
CA SER A 33 -3.85 5.86 0.45
C SER A 33 -4.67 7.12 0.29
N VAL A 34 -4.01 8.27 0.31
CA VAL A 34 -4.65 9.57 0.25
C VAL A 34 -4.34 10.24 -1.08
N ILE A 35 -5.38 10.75 -1.73
CA ILE A 35 -5.23 11.60 -2.90
C ILE A 35 -5.89 12.95 -2.67
N ARG A 36 -5.38 13.97 -3.34
CA ARG A 36 -6.12 15.21 -3.53
C ARG A 36 -7.11 15.00 -4.68
N ALA A 37 -8.38 15.35 -4.46
CA ALA A 37 -9.40 15.29 -5.50
C ALA A 37 -8.95 16.14 -6.70
N PRO A 38 -8.86 15.55 -7.91
CA PRO A 38 -8.42 16.30 -9.07
C PRO A 38 -9.48 17.32 -9.51
N ALA A 39 -9.06 18.41 -10.13
CA ALA A 39 -9.94 19.51 -10.52
C ALA A 39 -11.02 19.11 -11.55
N TRP A 40 -10.82 18.03 -12.27
CA TRP A 40 -11.79 17.50 -13.25
C TRP A 40 -12.85 16.60 -12.61
N LEU A 41 -12.72 16.22 -11.33
CA LEU A 41 -13.69 15.37 -10.64
C LEU A 41 -14.96 16.17 -10.35
N PRO A 42 -16.13 15.76 -10.83
CA PRO A 42 -17.36 16.45 -10.55
C PRO A 42 -17.79 16.21 -9.09
N ASP A 43 -18.17 17.25 -8.39
CA ASP A 43 -18.75 17.20 -7.04
C ASP A 43 -18.03 16.24 -6.07
N PRO A 44 -16.70 16.38 -5.86
CA PRO A 44 -15.98 15.50 -4.97
C PRO A 44 -16.51 15.62 -3.53
N LEU A 45 -16.52 14.52 -2.79
CA LEU A 45 -16.96 14.51 -1.37
C LEU A 45 -16.18 15.50 -0.51
N GLY A 46 -14.91 15.73 -0.82
CA GLY A 46 -14.03 16.68 -0.17
C GLY A 46 -12.77 16.92 -1.00
N ARG A 47 -11.92 17.82 -0.53
CA ARG A 47 -10.65 18.14 -1.19
C ARG A 47 -9.65 16.97 -1.16
N TYR A 48 -9.71 16.13 -0.14
CA TYR A 48 -8.90 14.95 0.04
C TYR A 48 -9.77 13.72 0.17
N LEU A 49 -9.37 12.62 -0.46
CA LEU A 49 -10.01 11.32 -0.39
C LEU A 49 -9.00 10.31 0.17
N CYS A 50 -9.37 9.61 1.24
CA CYS A 50 -8.56 8.60 1.89
C CYS A 50 -9.21 7.23 1.74
N TYR A 51 -8.56 6.35 1.04
CA TYR A 51 -8.98 4.96 0.86
C TYR A 51 -8.18 4.07 1.80
N PHE A 52 -8.84 3.16 2.49
CA PHE A 52 -8.20 2.26 3.44
C PHE A 52 -8.99 0.96 3.59
N ALA A 53 -8.41 -0.01 4.27
CA ALA A 53 -9.04 -1.32 4.46
C ALA A 53 -9.15 -1.65 5.95
N ASP A 54 -9.95 -2.65 6.28
CA ASP A 54 -9.83 -3.43 7.50
C ASP A 54 -9.08 -4.72 7.17
N HIS A 55 -8.29 -5.23 8.08
CA HIS A 55 -7.55 -6.47 7.85
C HIS A 55 -8.52 -7.63 7.57
N LYS A 56 -8.36 -8.29 6.42
CA LYS A 56 -9.30 -9.30 5.93
C LYS A 56 -10.74 -8.78 5.74
N GLY A 57 -10.88 -7.50 5.39
CA GLY A 57 -12.18 -6.87 5.17
C GLY A 57 -12.79 -7.19 3.80
N SER A 58 -14.08 -6.96 3.69
CA SER A 58 -14.88 -7.24 2.49
C SER A 58 -15.14 -6.02 1.60
N PHE A 59 -14.55 -4.86 1.92
CA PHE A 59 -14.65 -3.66 1.09
C PHE A 59 -13.52 -2.66 1.39
N ILE A 60 -13.21 -1.81 0.42
CA ILE A 60 -12.33 -0.67 0.59
C ILE A 60 -13.14 0.49 1.15
N ARG A 61 -12.72 1.01 2.29
CA ARG A 61 -13.31 2.14 2.99
C ARG A 61 -12.90 3.43 2.31
N LEU A 62 -13.74 4.45 2.49
CA LEU A 62 -13.48 5.80 2.00
C LEU A 62 -13.77 6.81 3.10
N ALA A 63 -12.82 7.71 3.32
CA ALA A 63 -13.01 8.92 4.10
C ALA A 63 -12.65 10.15 3.26
N TYR A 64 -13.18 11.32 3.64
CA TYR A 64 -12.90 12.56 2.94
C TYR A 64 -12.77 13.73 3.91
N ALA A 65 -12.03 14.75 3.48
CA ALA A 65 -11.85 15.99 4.24
C ALA A 65 -11.50 17.16 3.31
N ASP A 66 -11.69 18.39 3.79
CA ASP A 66 -11.26 19.60 3.07
C ASP A 66 -9.84 20.06 3.47
N ALA A 67 -9.36 19.60 4.61
CA ALA A 67 -7.98 19.79 5.06
C ALA A 67 -7.37 18.41 5.37
N ILE A 68 -6.07 18.26 5.14
CA ILE A 68 -5.39 16.99 5.36
C ILE A 68 -5.36 16.58 6.83
N GLU A 69 -5.31 17.55 7.70
CA GLU A 69 -5.40 17.37 9.15
C GLU A 69 -6.81 16.94 9.62
N GLY A 70 -7.81 17.06 8.75
CA GLY A 70 -9.21 16.78 9.02
C GLY A 70 -10.02 18.02 9.41
N PRO A 71 -11.21 17.87 10.00
CA PRO A 71 -11.78 16.56 10.39
C PRO A 71 -12.12 15.68 9.19
N TRP A 72 -11.89 14.36 9.34
CA TRP A 72 -12.23 13.38 8.33
C TRP A 72 -13.64 12.82 8.54
N THR A 73 -14.41 12.74 7.48
CA THR A 73 -15.75 12.14 7.47
C THR A 73 -15.71 10.79 6.77
N ILE A 74 -16.29 9.77 7.38
CA ILE A 74 -16.39 8.44 6.78
C ILE A 74 -17.54 8.41 5.78
N HIS A 75 -17.25 7.98 4.56
CA HIS A 75 -18.25 7.62 3.57
C HIS A 75 -18.65 6.15 3.81
N GLU A 76 -19.76 5.95 4.50
CA GLU A 76 -20.19 4.64 5.00
C GLU A 76 -20.25 3.53 3.94
N PRO A 77 -20.76 3.76 2.71
CA PRO A 77 -20.76 2.74 1.66
C PRO A 77 -19.36 2.25 1.25
N GLY A 78 -18.30 3.02 1.53
CA GLY A 78 -16.96 2.73 1.02
C GLY A 78 -16.84 3.02 -0.47
N SER A 79 -15.92 2.33 -1.16
CA SER A 79 -15.63 2.60 -2.58
C SER A 79 -15.65 1.36 -3.47
N LEU A 80 -15.18 0.21 -3.01
CA LEU A 80 -15.18 -1.05 -3.76
C LEU A 80 -15.49 -2.21 -2.82
N HIS A 81 -16.46 -3.04 -3.19
CA HIS A 81 -16.81 -4.23 -2.42
C HIS A 81 -16.11 -5.49 -2.97
N LEU A 82 -15.89 -6.46 -2.10
CA LEU A 82 -15.28 -7.75 -2.46
C LEU A 82 -16.05 -8.44 -3.60
N ALA A 83 -17.39 -8.37 -3.57
CA ALA A 83 -18.24 -8.94 -4.61
C ALA A 83 -17.99 -8.37 -6.02
N ASP A 84 -17.48 -7.11 -6.10
CA ASP A 84 -17.22 -6.39 -7.34
C ASP A 84 -15.72 -6.34 -7.68
N SER A 85 -14.88 -6.96 -6.84
CA SER A 85 -13.43 -6.89 -6.96
C SER A 85 -12.82 -7.91 -7.93
N GLY A 86 -13.57 -8.95 -8.27
CA GLY A 86 -13.10 -10.07 -9.07
C GLY A 86 -12.27 -11.11 -8.32
N PHE A 87 -12.01 -10.94 -7.02
CA PHE A 87 -11.38 -11.93 -6.15
C PHE A 87 -12.39 -12.95 -5.61
N LEU A 88 -11.91 -13.97 -4.90
CA LEU A 88 -12.78 -14.91 -4.20
C LEU A 88 -13.67 -14.16 -3.20
N VAL A 89 -14.94 -14.51 -3.16
CA VAL A 89 -15.95 -13.86 -2.32
C VAL A 89 -16.31 -14.68 -1.07
N GLU A 90 -15.88 -15.94 -1.04
CA GLU A 90 -16.11 -16.87 0.06
C GLU A 90 -14.77 -17.46 0.51
N ASP A 91 -14.67 -17.73 1.80
CA ASP A 91 -13.50 -18.38 2.38
C ASP A 91 -13.30 -19.78 1.80
N LEU A 92 -12.04 -20.15 1.59
CA LEU A 92 -11.71 -21.48 1.09
C LEU A 92 -11.74 -22.51 2.23
N ALA A 93 -12.35 -23.65 1.96
CA ALA A 93 -12.22 -24.79 2.84
C ALA A 93 -10.85 -25.46 2.63
N ILE A 94 -10.18 -25.80 3.73
CA ILE A 94 -8.92 -26.53 3.73
C ILE A 94 -9.02 -27.73 4.67
N ASP A 95 -8.56 -28.89 4.23
CA ASP A 95 -8.47 -30.08 5.08
C ASP A 95 -7.25 -30.05 6.00
N ALA A 96 -7.30 -30.83 7.09
CA ALA A 96 -6.24 -30.84 8.09
C ALA A 96 -4.87 -31.32 7.54
N GLU A 97 -4.87 -32.25 6.60
CA GLU A 97 -3.64 -32.77 5.99
C GLU A 97 -2.95 -31.71 5.14
N THR A 98 -3.71 -31.01 4.32
CA THR A 98 -3.21 -29.90 3.50
C THR A 98 -2.69 -28.76 4.39
N LEU A 99 -3.42 -28.38 5.44
CA LEU A 99 -2.99 -27.34 6.38
C LEU A 99 -1.67 -27.72 7.07
N GLU A 100 -1.54 -28.96 7.58
CA GLU A 100 -0.32 -29.42 8.23
C GLU A 100 0.86 -29.45 7.25
N ARG A 101 0.66 -29.88 6.02
CA ARG A 101 1.70 -29.88 4.96
C ARG A 101 2.18 -28.47 4.66
N ILE A 102 1.27 -27.48 4.56
CA ILE A 102 1.62 -26.09 4.34
C ILE A 102 2.35 -25.52 5.56
N THR A 103 1.82 -25.73 6.76
CA THR A 103 2.43 -25.27 8.01
C THR A 103 3.84 -25.82 8.18
N SER A 104 4.06 -27.07 7.87
CA SER A 104 5.39 -27.70 7.93
C SER A 104 6.39 -27.06 6.95
N ARG A 105 5.94 -26.66 5.76
CA ARG A 105 6.78 -25.93 4.81
C ARG A 105 7.14 -24.53 5.33
N TYR A 106 6.19 -23.81 5.89
CA TYR A 106 6.44 -22.50 6.51
C TYR A 106 7.42 -22.59 7.67
N ARG A 107 7.25 -23.62 8.56
CA ARG A 107 8.22 -23.88 9.64
C ARG A 107 9.62 -24.18 9.12
N ALA A 108 9.73 -24.97 8.07
CA ALA A 108 11.02 -25.28 7.47
C ALA A 108 11.72 -24.04 6.88
N ALA A 109 10.96 -23.07 6.36
CA ALA A 109 11.46 -21.85 5.76
C ALA A 109 11.72 -20.72 6.77
N LEU A 110 10.86 -20.56 7.77
CA LEU A 110 10.82 -19.41 8.68
C LEU A 110 11.16 -19.77 10.14
N GLY A 111 11.35 -21.05 10.46
CA GLY A 111 11.53 -21.50 11.85
C GLY A 111 10.30 -21.26 12.68
N ASP A 112 10.49 -20.68 13.87
CA ASP A 112 9.40 -20.35 14.80
C ASP A 112 8.69 -19.02 14.49
N GLN A 113 9.09 -18.33 13.42
CA GLN A 113 8.49 -17.06 12.97
C GLN A 113 7.27 -17.28 12.07
N LEU A 114 6.38 -18.18 12.43
CA LEU A 114 5.13 -18.36 11.71
C LEU A 114 4.22 -17.15 11.88
N PRO A 115 3.48 -16.74 10.81
CA PRO A 115 2.42 -15.76 10.95
C PRO A 115 1.40 -16.21 12.03
N VAL A 116 0.97 -15.28 12.87
CA VAL A 116 0.01 -15.57 13.96
C VAL A 116 -1.32 -16.12 13.41
N SER A 117 -1.66 -15.72 12.18
CA SER A 117 -2.90 -16.06 11.48
C SER A 117 -2.65 -16.78 10.16
N LEU A 118 -1.69 -17.73 10.11
CA LEU A 118 -1.37 -18.44 8.88
C LEU A 118 -2.61 -19.02 8.18
N LEU A 119 -3.52 -19.64 8.94
CA LEU A 119 -4.75 -20.18 8.36
C LEU A 119 -5.58 -19.09 7.68
N ASP A 120 -5.82 -17.97 8.36
CA ASP A 120 -6.58 -16.85 7.80
C ASP A 120 -5.92 -16.30 6.55
N ASP A 121 -4.57 -16.23 6.53
CA ASP A 121 -3.82 -15.77 5.35
C ASP A 121 -3.97 -16.70 4.14
N LEU A 122 -4.22 -17.99 4.39
CA LEU A 122 -4.38 -18.98 3.34
C LEU A 122 -5.80 -19.01 2.76
N VAL A 123 -6.83 -18.79 3.58
CA VAL A 123 -8.22 -19.15 3.20
C VAL A 123 -9.20 -17.98 3.19
N THR A 124 -8.94 -16.88 3.92
CA THR A 124 -9.95 -15.83 4.09
C THR A 124 -10.09 -14.97 2.82
N ALA A 125 -11.28 -14.94 2.27
CA ALA A 125 -11.65 -14.08 1.16
C ALA A 125 -11.69 -12.61 1.63
N HIS A 126 -10.90 -11.75 1.00
CA HIS A 126 -10.79 -10.35 1.39
C HIS A 126 -10.24 -9.47 0.28
N ILE A 127 -10.37 -8.15 0.47
CA ILE A 127 -9.62 -7.14 -0.28
C ILE A 127 -8.99 -6.13 0.67
N ALA A 128 -7.76 -5.70 0.37
CA ALA A 128 -7.02 -4.82 1.27
C ALA A 128 -5.96 -3.96 0.56
N SER A 129 -5.34 -3.08 1.35
CA SER A 129 -4.14 -2.28 1.05
C SER A 129 -4.23 -1.51 -0.27
N PRO A 130 -5.22 -0.65 -0.44
CA PRO A 130 -5.33 0.17 -1.63
C PRO A 130 -4.10 1.06 -1.80
N ASP A 131 -3.72 1.29 -3.05
CA ASP A 131 -2.75 2.29 -3.49
C ASP A 131 -3.40 3.07 -4.63
N VAL A 132 -3.70 4.35 -4.42
CA VAL A 132 -4.61 5.11 -5.28
C VAL A 132 -3.90 6.28 -5.92
N HIS A 133 -4.08 6.43 -7.23
CA HIS A 133 -3.42 7.44 -8.05
C HIS A 133 -4.42 8.17 -8.94
N VAL A 134 -4.12 9.43 -9.23
CA VAL A 134 -4.85 10.23 -10.20
C VAL A 134 -4.19 10.09 -11.57
N ASP A 135 -4.95 9.71 -12.58
CA ASP A 135 -4.54 9.73 -13.98
C ASP A 135 -5.24 10.90 -14.69
N ASP A 136 -4.59 12.06 -14.69
CA ASP A 136 -5.12 13.27 -15.29
C ASP A 136 -5.30 13.15 -16.80
N ASP A 137 -4.46 12.36 -17.48
CA ASP A 137 -4.51 12.19 -18.93
C ASP A 137 -5.81 11.48 -19.35
N ARG A 138 -6.26 10.50 -18.56
CA ARG A 138 -7.50 9.75 -18.81
C ARG A 138 -8.71 10.26 -18.02
N ARG A 139 -8.48 11.15 -17.07
CA ARG A 139 -9.47 11.59 -16.08
C ARG A 139 -10.09 10.40 -15.35
N GLU A 140 -9.21 9.56 -14.80
CA GLU A 140 -9.57 8.39 -14.00
C GLU A 140 -8.78 8.39 -12.70
N ILE A 141 -9.36 7.82 -11.66
CA ILE A 141 -8.69 7.45 -10.43
C ILE A 141 -8.42 5.96 -10.49
N VAL A 142 -7.17 5.57 -10.33
CA VAL A 142 -6.69 4.20 -10.44
C VAL A 142 -6.36 3.68 -9.05
N MET A 143 -6.89 2.54 -8.68
CA MET A 143 -6.63 1.86 -7.41
C MET A 143 -5.97 0.51 -7.68
N TYR A 144 -4.84 0.26 -7.05
CA TYR A 144 -4.23 -1.06 -6.95
C TYR A 144 -4.61 -1.63 -5.58
N LEU A 145 -5.12 -2.85 -5.57
CA LEU A 145 -5.54 -3.52 -4.34
C LEU A 145 -5.21 -4.99 -4.44
N HIS A 146 -5.08 -5.66 -3.30
CA HIS A 146 -4.91 -7.10 -3.32
C HIS A 146 -6.08 -7.83 -2.67
N GLY A 147 -6.20 -9.11 -3.00
CA GLY A 147 -7.17 -10.02 -2.44
C GLY A 147 -6.74 -11.46 -2.63
N LEU A 148 -7.51 -12.38 -2.08
CA LEU A 148 -7.27 -13.82 -2.22
C LEU A 148 -7.75 -14.29 -3.59
N GLU A 149 -6.85 -14.84 -4.39
CA GLU A 149 -7.12 -15.41 -5.71
C GLU A 149 -7.28 -16.95 -5.65
N ALA A 150 -6.45 -17.61 -4.82
CA ALA A 150 -6.46 -19.03 -4.57
C ALA A 150 -5.87 -19.32 -3.19
N LEU A 151 -5.83 -20.58 -2.77
CA LEU A 151 -5.28 -20.99 -1.47
C LEU A 151 -3.87 -20.44 -1.24
N GLY A 152 -3.76 -19.46 -0.34
CA GLY A 152 -2.51 -18.77 0.00
C GLY A 152 -1.93 -17.90 -1.12
N ASP A 153 -2.63 -17.73 -2.24
CA ASP A 153 -2.20 -16.89 -3.36
C ASP A 153 -2.96 -15.56 -3.33
N GLN A 154 -2.31 -14.54 -2.80
CA GLN A 154 -2.82 -13.16 -2.79
C GLN A 154 -2.22 -12.40 -3.98
N ARG A 155 -3.07 -11.84 -4.81
CA ARG A 155 -2.70 -11.14 -6.04
C ARG A 155 -3.17 -9.70 -6.03
N THR A 156 -2.54 -8.88 -6.86
CA THR A 156 -2.97 -7.50 -7.11
C THR A 156 -3.90 -7.44 -8.32
N ARG A 157 -4.97 -6.66 -8.21
CA ARG A 157 -5.82 -6.20 -9.32
C ARG A 157 -5.83 -4.69 -9.37
N VAL A 158 -6.28 -4.19 -10.52
CA VAL A 158 -6.51 -2.76 -10.75
C VAL A 158 -8.00 -2.50 -10.76
N ALA A 159 -8.42 -1.41 -10.13
CA ALA A 159 -9.76 -0.89 -10.26
C ALA A 159 -9.71 0.59 -10.68
N VAL A 160 -10.68 1.04 -11.45
CA VAL A 160 -10.76 2.42 -11.94
C VAL A 160 -12.07 3.07 -11.59
N SER A 161 -12.03 4.39 -11.39
CA SER A 161 -13.18 5.23 -11.08
C SER A 161 -13.09 6.56 -11.82
N THR A 162 -14.25 7.11 -12.22
CA THR A 162 -14.37 8.47 -12.78
C THR A 162 -14.99 9.46 -11.81
N ASP A 163 -15.43 9.00 -10.64
CA ASP A 163 -16.07 9.82 -9.60
C ASP A 163 -15.36 9.77 -8.24
N GLY A 164 -14.34 8.90 -8.10
CA GLY A 164 -13.58 8.73 -6.85
C GLY A 164 -14.32 7.95 -5.77
N ILE A 165 -15.53 7.49 -6.04
CA ILE A 165 -16.37 6.76 -5.10
C ILE A 165 -16.59 5.32 -5.58
N HIS A 166 -17.07 5.16 -6.80
CA HIS A 166 -17.41 3.86 -7.37
C HIS A 166 -16.29 3.34 -8.25
N PHE A 167 -15.62 2.30 -7.80
CA PHE A 167 -14.55 1.65 -8.54
C PHE A 167 -15.04 0.39 -9.24
N ARG A 168 -14.48 0.13 -10.41
CA ARG A 168 -14.71 -1.09 -11.18
C ARG A 168 -13.40 -1.82 -11.37
N ALA A 169 -13.29 -3.03 -10.84
CA ALA A 169 -12.10 -3.86 -10.99
C ALA A 169 -11.94 -4.37 -12.43
N THR A 170 -10.68 -4.47 -12.87
CA THR A 170 -10.31 -5.12 -14.12
C THR A 170 -10.19 -6.64 -13.92
N PRO A 171 -10.42 -7.47 -14.95
CA PRO A 171 -10.37 -8.93 -14.78
C PRO A 171 -8.95 -9.49 -14.63
N GLU A 172 -7.91 -8.74 -15.03
CA GLU A 172 -6.52 -9.21 -15.01
C GLU A 172 -5.95 -9.17 -13.58
N THR A 173 -5.27 -10.24 -13.17
CA THR A 173 -4.41 -10.27 -11.99
C THR A 173 -2.98 -9.99 -12.36
N HIS A 174 -2.28 -9.26 -11.51
CA HIS A 174 -0.90 -8.87 -11.72
C HIS A 174 0.04 -9.59 -10.74
N GLY A 175 1.08 -8.92 -10.27
CA GLY A 175 2.05 -9.45 -9.32
C GLY A 175 1.45 -9.80 -7.95
N PRO A 176 2.31 -10.05 -6.95
CA PRO A 176 1.86 -10.35 -5.58
C PRO A 176 1.19 -9.15 -4.92
N SER A 177 0.74 -9.31 -3.68
CA SER A 177 0.13 -8.27 -2.87
C SER A 177 1.03 -7.03 -2.67
N TYR A 178 0.39 -5.92 -2.28
CA TYR A 178 1.04 -4.67 -1.89
C TYR A 178 1.76 -3.92 -3.02
N PHE A 179 1.18 -3.82 -4.21
CA PHE A 179 1.67 -2.87 -5.21
C PHE A 179 1.67 -1.44 -4.63
N ARG A 180 2.81 -0.76 -4.78
CA ARG A 180 2.97 0.68 -4.58
C ARG A 180 3.49 1.27 -5.87
N CYS A 181 2.62 1.99 -6.53
CA CYS A 181 2.83 2.41 -7.90
C CYS A 181 3.44 3.80 -7.98
N PHE A 182 4.15 4.06 -9.06
CA PHE A 182 4.70 5.38 -9.39
C PHE A 182 4.90 5.51 -10.89
N ARG A 183 4.96 6.74 -11.38
CA ARG A 183 5.26 7.05 -12.79
C ARG A 183 6.70 7.54 -12.90
N HIS A 184 7.44 7.00 -13.86
CA HIS A 184 8.77 7.44 -14.21
C HIS A 184 9.05 7.16 -15.68
N ASP A 185 9.62 8.15 -16.39
CA ASP A 185 10.05 8.05 -17.80
C ASP A 185 9.01 7.39 -18.74
N GLY A 186 7.75 7.83 -18.59
CA GLY A 186 6.64 7.36 -19.43
C GLY A 186 6.12 5.96 -19.15
N TRP A 187 6.59 5.33 -18.07
CA TRP A 187 6.10 4.04 -17.60
C TRP A 187 5.38 4.17 -16.23
N TRP A 188 4.52 3.22 -15.97
CA TRP A 188 4.04 2.90 -14.64
C TRP A 188 4.91 1.79 -14.08
N TYR A 189 5.41 1.99 -12.87
CA TYR A 189 6.13 1.00 -12.11
C TYR A 189 5.37 0.66 -10.85
N ALA A 190 5.61 -0.53 -10.32
CA ALA A 190 5.11 -0.95 -9.02
C ALA A 190 6.22 -1.64 -8.23
N LEU A 191 6.30 -1.33 -6.93
CA LEU A 191 7.08 -2.07 -5.94
C LEU A 191 6.12 -2.95 -5.16
N ALA A 192 6.37 -4.26 -5.14
CA ALA A 192 5.62 -5.25 -4.37
C ALA A 192 6.51 -5.93 -3.33
N MET A 193 5.89 -6.51 -2.29
CA MET A 193 6.64 -7.33 -1.32
C MET A 193 7.21 -8.59 -1.96
N PRO A 194 8.41 -9.01 -1.55
CA PRO A 194 9.44 -8.34 -0.76
C PRO A 194 10.47 -7.63 -1.67
N GLY A 195 10.14 -6.45 -2.16
CA GLY A 195 11.07 -5.64 -2.96
C GLY A 195 11.12 -5.96 -4.45
N ARG A 196 10.07 -6.56 -5.01
CA ARG A 196 9.96 -6.94 -6.43
C ARG A 196 9.39 -5.78 -7.24
N PHE A 197 10.09 -5.38 -8.31
CA PHE A 197 9.63 -4.34 -9.20
C PHE A 197 8.88 -4.92 -10.40
N PHE A 198 7.85 -4.20 -10.79
CA PHE A 198 7.03 -4.47 -11.97
C PHE A 198 6.92 -3.19 -12.79
N ARG A 199 6.63 -3.29 -14.09
CA ARG A 199 6.28 -2.13 -14.93
C ARG A 199 5.18 -2.44 -15.92
N SER A 200 4.44 -1.41 -16.29
CA SER A 200 3.38 -1.44 -17.30
C SER A 200 3.40 -0.15 -18.12
N ARG A 201 2.95 -0.22 -19.37
CA ARG A 201 2.82 0.97 -20.23
C ARG A 201 1.64 1.85 -19.83
N ASP A 202 0.57 1.25 -19.39
CA ASP A 202 -0.69 1.95 -19.13
C ASP A 202 -1.10 1.98 -17.64
N GLY A 203 -0.36 1.25 -16.79
CA GLY A 203 -0.64 1.14 -15.36
C GLY A 203 -1.89 0.31 -15.05
N ARG A 204 -2.46 -0.40 -16.03
CA ARG A 204 -3.69 -1.16 -15.86
C ARG A 204 -3.56 -2.62 -16.26
N THR A 205 -2.73 -2.88 -17.23
CA THR A 205 -2.57 -4.21 -17.84
C THR A 205 -1.11 -4.53 -18.09
N GLY A 206 -0.81 -5.82 -18.31
CA GLY A 206 0.49 -6.25 -18.81
C GLY A 206 1.67 -5.86 -17.92
N PHE A 207 1.56 -5.94 -16.59
CA PHE A 207 2.69 -5.70 -15.71
C PHE A 207 3.76 -6.77 -15.88
N GLU A 208 4.94 -6.37 -16.34
CA GLU A 208 6.13 -7.19 -16.48
C GLU A 208 6.92 -7.19 -15.18
N GLU A 209 7.31 -8.38 -14.69
CA GLU A 209 8.20 -8.50 -13.54
C GLU A 209 9.65 -8.21 -13.94
N GLY A 210 10.38 -7.49 -13.09
CA GLY A 210 11.78 -7.12 -13.29
C GLY A 210 12.66 -7.50 -12.11
N LEU A 211 13.52 -6.57 -11.72
CA LEU A 211 14.49 -6.79 -10.65
C LEU A 211 13.83 -6.90 -9.26
N THR A 212 14.53 -7.54 -8.35
CA THR A 212 14.24 -7.53 -6.92
C THR A 212 15.37 -6.79 -6.21
N LEU A 213 15.01 -5.73 -5.49
CA LEU A 213 15.86 -5.05 -4.53
C LEU A 213 15.29 -5.32 -3.13
N PHE A 214 16.05 -5.09 -2.10
CA PHE A 214 15.72 -5.38 -0.70
C PHE A 214 15.72 -6.87 -0.33
N GLY A 215 15.75 -7.12 0.97
CA GLY A 215 15.73 -8.46 1.55
C GLY A 215 14.33 -9.06 1.65
N PRO A 216 14.23 -10.36 1.97
CA PRO A 216 12.96 -11.06 2.12
C PRO A 216 12.14 -10.58 3.32
N ASP A 217 12.74 -9.81 4.21
CA ASP A 217 12.15 -9.20 5.39
C ASP A 217 11.49 -7.83 5.13
N MET A 218 11.61 -7.31 3.89
CA MET A 218 10.96 -6.06 3.49
C MET A 218 9.45 -6.25 3.40
N ARG A 219 8.70 -5.35 4.07
CA ARG A 219 7.22 -5.33 4.02
C ARG A 219 6.68 -3.91 4.09
N HIS A 220 5.41 -3.75 3.78
CA HIS A 220 4.63 -2.52 3.88
C HIS A 220 5.40 -1.29 3.41
N SER A 221 5.31 -0.95 2.15
CA SER A 221 6.04 0.18 1.60
C SER A 221 5.14 1.32 1.17
N ALA A 222 5.75 2.51 1.09
CA ALA A 222 5.26 3.66 0.36
C ALA A 222 6.42 4.21 -0.45
N VAL A 223 6.15 4.76 -1.62
CA VAL A 223 7.19 5.21 -2.53
C VAL A 223 6.93 6.61 -3.05
N ARG A 224 8.00 7.34 -3.35
CA ARG A 224 7.91 8.59 -4.14
C ARG A 224 9.14 8.77 -5.02
N VAL A 225 8.93 9.36 -6.17
CA VAL A 225 10.02 9.78 -7.06
C VAL A 225 10.49 11.17 -6.64
N VAL A 226 11.80 11.34 -6.54
CA VAL A 226 12.46 12.62 -6.24
C VAL A 226 13.63 12.86 -7.19
N GLU A 227 14.03 14.12 -7.34
CA GLU A 227 15.27 14.46 -8.04
C GLU A 227 16.45 14.34 -7.07
N GLY A 228 17.36 13.44 -7.36
CA GLY A 228 18.60 13.24 -6.62
C GLY A 228 19.78 13.98 -7.23
N ALA A 229 20.94 13.86 -6.60
CA ALA A 229 22.16 14.53 -7.05
C ALA A 229 22.68 14.00 -8.41
N THR A 230 22.35 12.78 -8.76
CA THR A 230 22.82 12.10 -9.99
C THR A 230 21.71 11.68 -10.94
N GLY A 231 20.51 12.22 -10.77
CA GLY A 231 19.31 11.91 -11.53
C GLY A 231 18.16 11.46 -10.66
N ALA A 232 17.10 10.94 -11.26
CA ALA A 232 15.90 10.53 -10.54
C ALA A 232 16.18 9.41 -9.55
N GLU A 233 15.59 9.51 -8.38
CA GLU A 233 15.66 8.53 -7.30
C GLU A 233 14.25 8.15 -6.83
N LEU A 234 14.10 6.93 -6.35
CA LEU A 234 12.92 6.48 -5.64
C LEU A 234 13.25 6.43 -4.15
N GLU A 235 12.53 7.19 -3.36
CA GLU A 235 12.51 6.98 -1.91
C GLU A 235 11.49 5.91 -1.58
N VAL A 236 11.91 4.92 -0.83
CA VAL A 236 11.11 3.80 -0.38
C VAL A 236 11.06 3.85 1.14
N PHE A 237 9.86 4.10 1.68
CA PHE A 237 9.59 4.00 3.12
C PHE A 237 8.98 2.64 3.39
N TRP A 238 9.55 1.86 4.28
CA TRP A 238 9.16 0.47 4.47
C TRP A 238 9.36 -0.01 5.90
N THR A 239 8.73 -1.11 6.26
CA THR A 239 8.92 -1.75 7.56
C THR A 239 9.54 -3.13 7.37
N ARG A 240 10.20 -3.63 8.43
CA ARG A 240 10.87 -4.91 8.44
C ARG A 240 10.07 -5.93 9.23
N VAL A 241 9.95 -7.14 8.70
CA VAL A 241 9.33 -8.27 9.42
C VAL A 241 10.14 -8.56 10.68
N GLY A 242 9.45 -8.65 11.81
CA GLY A 242 10.06 -9.00 13.10
C GLY A 242 10.61 -7.83 13.91
N ASP A 243 10.63 -6.60 13.39
CA ASP A 243 11.00 -5.43 14.20
C ASP A 243 9.96 -5.19 15.32
N ALA A 244 10.45 -5.12 16.58
CA ALA A 244 9.65 -4.79 17.73
C ALA A 244 10.40 -3.78 18.63
N PRO A 245 9.93 -2.53 18.77
CA PRO A 245 8.76 -1.93 18.11
C PRO A 245 8.97 -1.80 16.60
N GLU A 246 7.86 -1.78 15.85
CA GLU A 246 7.90 -1.58 14.41
C GLU A 246 8.54 -0.22 14.06
N ARG A 247 9.34 -0.20 12.99
CA ARG A 247 10.10 0.98 12.55
C ARG A 247 9.80 1.26 11.09
N ILE A 248 9.76 2.53 10.73
CA ILE A 248 9.79 2.93 9.34
C ILE A 248 11.23 3.24 8.95
N LEU A 249 11.71 2.51 7.97
CA LEU A 249 13.00 2.70 7.32
C LEU A 249 12.80 3.48 6.03
N ARG A 250 13.78 4.28 5.64
CA ARG A 250 13.87 4.92 4.34
C ARG A 250 15.08 4.36 3.61
N SER A 251 14.85 3.79 2.43
CA SER A 251 15.89 3.49 1.46
C SER A 251 15.78 4.43 0.27
N ARG A 252 16.90 4.62 -0.43
CA ARG A 252 16.93 5.34 -1.71
C ARG A 252 17.36 4.38 -2.79
N VAL A 253 16.71 4.45 -3.94
CA VAL A 253 17.04 3.65 -5.12
C VAL A 253 17.32 4.59 -6.28
N SER A 254 18.47 4.43 -6.94
CA SER A 254 18.74 5.11 -8.21
C SER A 254 17.84 4.53 -9.28
N ILE A 255 16.96 5.36 -9.85
CA ILE A 255 16.07 4.99 -10.95
C ILE A 255 16.48 5.70 -12.25
N ALA A 256 17.67 6.27 -12.28
CA ALA A 256 18.23 6.87 -13.49
C ALA A 256 18.64 5.78 -14.51
N GLY A 257 18.21 5.93 -15.75
CA GLY A 257 18.52 5.00 -16.85
C GLY A 257 17.69 3.71 -16.85
N PRO A 258 18.17 2.65 -17.55
CA PRO A 258 17.41 1.41 -17.69
C PRO A 258 17.09 0.75 -16.36
N TRP A 259 15.85 0.32 -16.19
CA TRP A 259 15.36 -0.24 -14.91
C TRP A 259 16.07 -1.52 -14.46
N GLU A 260 16.66 -2.25 -15.39
CA GLU A 260 17.48 -3.42 -15.09
C GLU A 260 18.79 -3.08 -14.34
N ARG A 261 19.11 -1.78 -14.26
CA ARG A 261 20.30 -1.26 -13.58
C ARG A 261 19.98 -0.46 -12.33
N TRP A 262 18.72 -0.38 -11.94
CA TRP A 262 18.37 0.28 -10.71
C TRP A 262 19.02 -0.39 -9.51
N CYS A 263 19.45 0.37 -8.53
CA CYS A 263 20.16 -0.13 -7.37
C CYS A 263 19.92 0.74 -6.15
N GLU A 264 20.01 0.15 -4.98
CA GLU A 264 19.95 0.86 -3.70
C GLU A 264 21.14 1.83 -3.56
N ILE A 265 20.90 2.97 -2.93
CA ILE A 265 21.89 4.02 -2.65
C ILE A 265 22.10 4.06 -1.13
N GLY A 266 23.25 3.54 -0.67
CA GLY A 266 23.58 3.51 0.75
C GLY A 266 22.74 2.53 1.56
N GLU A 267 22.84 2.65 2.90
CA GLU A 267 22.10 1.81 3.83
C GLU A 267 20.73 2.43 4.17
N PRO A 268 19.73 1.62 4.54
CA PRO A 268 18.47 2.14 5.05
C PRO A 268 18.66 3.00 6.30
N VAL A 269 17.90 4.08 6.40
CA VAL A 269 17.90 4.98 7.55
C VAL A 269 16.57 4.88 8.29
N GLU A 270 16.60 4.72 9.61
CA GLU A 270 15.39 4.80 10.42
C GLU A 270 14.85 6.24 10.40
N VAL A 271 13.57 6.39 10.02
CA VAL A 271 12.88 7.69 9.98
C VAL A 271 11.83 7.82 11.06
N LEU A 272 11.30 6.71 11.56
CA LEU A 272 10.33 6.68 12.64
C LEU A 272 10.36 5.35 13.37
N CYS A 273 10.31 5.42 14.72
CA CYS A 273 10.13 4.24 15.58
C CYS A 273 8.78 4.31 16.29
N GLY A 274 8.06 3.21 16.32
CA GLY A 274 6.71 3.12 16.87
C GLY A 274 6.67 3.00 18.38
N ALA A 275 6.97 4.07 19.12
CA ALA A 275 6.79 4.11 20.58
C ALA A 275 5.56 4.91 21.03
N ALA A 276 4.80 5.48 20.12
CA ALA A 276 3.64 6.33 20.40
C ALA A 276 2.41 5.91 19.59
N PRO A 277 1.18 6.29 20.02
CA PRO A 277 -0.03 6.06 19.26
C PRO A 277 0.14 6.55 17.82
N GLN A 278 -0.45 5.81 16.89
CA GLN A 278 -0.32 6.08 15.48
C GLN A 278 -1.01 7.41 15.13
N SER A 279 -0.22 8.33 14.67
CA SER A 279 -0.68 9.60 14.13
C SER A 279 -0.23 9.72 12.69
N MET A 280 -0.91 10.55 11.91
CA MET A 280 -0.41 10.91 10.58
C MET A 280 1.00 11.49 10.72
N VAL A 281 1.91 11.03 9.89
CA VAL A 281 3.29 11.50 9.85
C VAL A 281 3.48 12.27 8.56
N ARG A 282 3.85 13.54 8.69
CA ARG A 282 4.29 14.35 7.55
C ARG A 282 5.78 14.16 7.39
N LEU A 283 6.21 13.68 6.25
CA LEU A 283 7.61 13.68 5.85
C LEU A 283 7.88 14.91 5.02
N THR A 284 8.67 15.81 5.55
CA THR A 284 9.14 16.98 4.79
C THR A 284 10.57 16.75 4.37
N SER A 285 10.81 16.68 3.07
CA SER A 285 12.09 16.94 2.48
C SER A 285 11.87 18.11 1.54
N TRP A 286 12.52 19.24 1.82
CA TRP A 286 12.46 20.40 0.91
C TRP A 286 12.79 19.99 -0.53
N PRO A 287 11.97 20.35 -1.54
CA PRO A 287 10.78 21.23 -1.53
C PRO A 287 9.40 20.50 -1.54
N TYR A 288 9.33 19.20 -1.25
CA TYR A 288 8.10 18.42 -1.38
C TYR A 288 7.59 17.93 -0.03
N GLU A 289 6.27 18.03 0.19
CA GLU A 289 5.57 17.43 1.32
C GLU A 289 5.02 16.06 0.90
N VAL A 290 5.34 15.01 1.65
CA VAL A 290 4.77 13.68 1.51
C VAL A 290 4.14 13.28 2.84
N GLU A 291 2.91 12.85 2.77
CA GLU A 291 2.16 12.41 3.92
C GLU A 291 2.16 10.88 3.97
N LEU A 292 2.68 10.33 5.05
CA LEU A 292 2.64 8.91 5.34
C LEU A 292 1.78 8.66 6.58
N VAL A 293 0.88 7.73 6.45
CA VAL A 293 0.11 7.20 7.58
C VAL A 293 0.76 5.90 8.02
N ALA A 294 1.40 5.91 9.20
CA ALA A 294 1.98 4.69 9.76
C ALA A 294 0.89 3.86 10.45
N GLN A 295 0.95 2.55 10.26
CA GLN A 295 0.01 1.61 10.85
C GLN A 295 0.68 0.64 11.82
N ARG A 296 -0.13 0.17 12.75
CA ARG A 296 0.21 -0.91 13.65
C ARG A 296 -0.19 -2.25 13.02
N ALA A 297 0.77 -3.17 12.93
CA ALA A 297 0.41 -4.58 12.94
C ALA A 297 0.05 -4.96 14.38
N ALA A 298 -1.09 -5.61 14.54
CA ALA A 298 -1.46 -6.25 15.79
C ALA A 298 -0.56 -7.46 16.05
#